data_2e742b1876a6fed9d84e3f16b0231d8b
#
_entry.id   2e742b1876a6fed9d84e3f16b0231d8b
#
_cell.length_a   1.000
_cell.length_b   1.000
_cell.length_c   1.000
_cell.angle_alpha   90.00
_cell.angle_beta   90.00
_cell.angle_gamma   90.00
#
_symmetry.space_group_name_H-M   'P 1'
#
loop_
_entity.id
_entity.type
_entity.pdbx_description
1 polymer ?
#
loop_
_entity_poly.entity_id
_entity_poly.type
_entity_poly.pdbx_seq_one_letter_code
_entity_poly.pdbx_strand_id
1 'polypeptide(L)'
;MTEKDIAYRFKTVFPEVAISDLANAEKIDDAEELLDKSIKLKIIVDGTREGWHTMDEIFEKEKVADATPTRSDDALFYFFTSGTTGLPKIVTHTHFTLPFGHLTTSAWIGLRYGGIHYNISAPGWAKFAYSSFFGPWNMGATILAYQVDKFVAEEQLVTMEKYGVTTFCAPPTVLRLMIQEDLTAYTLSIRQCVAAGEPLNPEIIEKWKQGTGLIVRDGYGQTESSLLAGNMPGSIIKYGSMGKPTFLYDIVIADDEGIEIPALEEGNICVKMDDNKANGIFTGYLGEPERNNKVFKHNLYYTGDKAYKDEEGYIWFVGRDDDVIKASDYRIGPFEVESILIEHVAVVEAAVVSSPHEIRGFAVKAFVLLRQGEAPSKALAEDLFNYCNKNLATYKIPRIIEFVESLPKTISGKIRRVELRAAEANSKGKKEIRANEYFHSKY
;
A
#
# COMPACT_ATOMS: atom_id res chain seq x y z
N MET A 1 -6.67 -14.49 -8.38
CA MET A 1 -5.51 -15.38 -8.61
C MET A 1 -5.91 -16.48 -9.58
N THR A 2 -4.97 -16.93 -10.42
CA THR A 2 -5.15 -18.12 -11.25
C THR A 2 -4.79 -19.38 -10.45
N GLU A 3 -5.18 -20.55 -10.94
CA GLU A 3 -4.77 -21.85 -10.38
C GLU A 3 -3.24 -21.99 -10.29
N LYS A 4 -2.49 -21.46 -11.26
CA LYS A 4 -1.02 -21.46 -11.26
C LYS A 4 -0.43 -20.58 -10.17
N ASP A 5 -1.05 -19.44 -9.90
CA ASP A 5 -0.64 -18.55 -8.81
C ASP A 5 -0.85 -19.20 -7.44
N ILE A 6 -1.94 -19.95 -7.29
CA ILE A 6 -2.25 -20.70 -6.06
C ILE A 6 -1.28 -21.88 -5.92
N ALA A 7 -1.07 -22.65 -6.98
CA ALA A 7 -0.15 -23.79 -6.98
C ALA A 7 1.29 -23.35 -6.64
N TYR A 8 1.75 -22.20 -7.15
CA TYR A 8 3.06 -21.65 -6.76
C TYR A 8 3.16 -21.40 -5.25
N ARG A 9 2.12 -20.81 -4.65
CA ARG A 9 2.10 -20.54 -3.20
C ARG A 9 2.08 -21.82 -2.39
N PHE A 10 1.29 -22.80 -2.81
CA PHE A 10 1.17 -24.09 -2.15
C PHE A 10 2.45 -24.94 -2.31
N LYS A 11 3.17 -24.83 -3.42
CA LYS A 11 4.50 -25.46 -3.57
C LYS A 11 5.54 -24.86 -2.63
N THR A 12 5.44 -23.56 -2.38
CA THR A 12 6.43 -22.85 -1.54
C THR A 12 6.13 -23.01 -0.04
N VAL A 13 4.85 -22.89 0.34
CA VAL A 13 4.36 -23.13 1.71
C VAL A 13 3.13 -24.01 1.60
N PHE A 14 3.33 -25.31 1.83
CA PHE A 14 2.24 -26.29 1.65
C PHE A 14 1.19 -26.16 2.76
N PRO A 15 -0.09 -25.87 2.44
CA PRO A 15 -1.15 -25.80 3.43
C PRO A 15 -1.70 -27.19 3.76
N GLU A 16 -1.88 -27.48 5.03
CA GLU A 16 -2.62 -28.69 5.43
C GLU A 16 -4.14 -28.48 5.36
N VAL A 17 -4.58 -27.23 5.52
CA VAL A 17 -5.99 -26.83 5.46
C VAL A 17 -6.15 -25.70 4.45
N ALA A 18 -7.15 -25.79 3.59
CA ALA A 18 -7.58 -24.71 2.70
C ALA A 18 -9.00 -24.26 3.06
N ILE A 19 -9.21 -22.95 3.14
CA ILE A 19 -10.53 -22.35 3.38
C ILE A 19 -10.84 -21.44 2.21
N SER A 20 -12.02 -21.58 1.59
CA SER A 20 -12.43 -20.79 0.43
C SER A 20 -13.92 -20.52 0.41
N ASP A 21 -14.33 -19.52 -0.36
CA ASP A 21 -15.69 -19.36 -0.84
C ASP A 21 -15.97 -20.30 -2.04
N LEU A 22 -17.23 -20.46 -2.38
CA LEU A 22 -17.67 -21.34 -3.47
C LEU A 22 -17.12 -20.85 -4.83
N ALA A 23 -17.05 -19.54 -5.03
CA ALA A 23 -16.61 -18.93 -6.29
C ALA A 23 -15.13 -19.20 -6.62
N ASN A 24 -14.29 -19.45 -5.60
CA ASN A 24 -12.86 -19.68 -5.76
C ASN A 24 -12.41 -21.12 -5.44
N ALA A 25 -13.30 -21.97 -4.93
CA ALA A 25 -12.97 -23.34 -4.53
C ALA A 25 -12.44 -24.19 -5.70
N GLU A 26 -13.01 -24.06 -6.90
CA GLU A 26 -12.56 -24.77 -8.11
C GLU A 26 -11.09 -24.45 -8.44
N LYS A 27 -10.66 -23.22 -8.31
CA LYS A 27 -9.25 -22.82 -8.54
C LYS A 27 -8.27 -23.47 -7.56
N ILE A 28 -8.75 -23.80 -6.35
CA ILE A 28 -7.93 -24.50 -5.35
C ILE A 28 -7.83 -25.99 -5.72
N ASP A 29 -8.93 -26.61 -6.19
CA ASP A 29 -8.91 -27.99 -6.67
C ASP A 29 -7.98 -28.13 -7.88
N ASP A 30 -8.11 -27.24 -8.87
CA ASP A 30 -7.23 -27.19 -10.05
C ASP A 30 -5.76 -26.96 -9.67
N ALA A 31 -5.51 -26.12 -8.67
CA ALA A 31 -4.17 -25.89 -8.16
C ALA A 31 -3.60 -27.13 -7.45
N GLU A 32 -4.43 -27.86 -6.72
CA GLU A 32 -4.03 -29.09 -6.03
C GLU A 32 -3.58 -30.17 -7.02
N GLU A 33 -4.22 -30.27 -8.18
CA GLU A 33 -3.83 -31.20 -9.25
C GLU A 33 -2.39 -30.92 -9.79
N LEU A 34 -1.89 -29.71 -9.61
CA LEU A 34 -0.53 -29.32 -9.98
C LEU A 34 0.51 -29.61 -8.88
N LEU A 35 0.10 -30.24 -7.77
CA LEU A 35 0.95 -30.52 -6.62
C LEU A 35 1.27 -32.01 -6.49
N ASP A 36 2.38 -32.33 -5.84
CA ASP A 36 2.74 -33.72 -5.51
C ASP A 36 2.09 -34.22 -4.20
N LYS A 37 1.29 -33.39 -3.55
CA LYS A 37 0.66 -33.65 -2.25
C LYS A 37 -0.77 -33.14 -2.24
N SER A 38 -1.65 -33.83 -1.52
CA SER A 38 -3.05 -33.42 -1.34
C SER A 38 -3.25 -32.65 -0.04
N ILE A 39 -4.13 -31.65 -0.08
CA ILE A 39 -4.57 -30.87 1.08
C ILE A 39 -5.42 -31.76 1.98
N LYS A 40 -5.09 -31.83 3.27
CA LYS A 40 -5.76 -32.76 4.21
C LYS A 40 -7.22 -32.40 4.47
N LEU A 41 -7.54 -31.10 4.51
CA LEU A 41 -8.87 -30.61 4.80
C LEU A 41 -9.18 -29.37 3.96
N LYS A 42 -10.29 -29.41 3.25
CA LYS A 42 -10.82 -28.28 2.49
C LYS A 42 -12.16 -27.85 3.10
N ILE A 43 -12.30 -26.55 3.42
CA ILE A 43 -13.48 -25.98 4.08
C ILE A 43 -14.06 -24.88 3.20
N ILE A 44 -15.37 -24.97 2.94
CA ILE A 44 -16.12 -23.97 2.19
C ILE A 44 -16.94 -23.10 3.14
N VAL A 45 -16.85 -21.77 2.99
CA VAL A 45 -17.50 -20.83 3.91
C VAL A 45 -18.95 -20.49 3.50
N ASP A 46 -19.30 -20.74 2.22
CA ASP A 46 -20.61 -20.47 1.66
C ASP A 46 -21.01 -21.58 0.67
N GLY A 47 -22.18 -22.14 0.82
CA GLY A 47 -22.68 -23.22 -0.04
C GLY A 47 -22.06 -24.59 0.25
N THR A 48 -22.08 -25.46 -0.76
CA THR A 48 -21.58 -26.84 -0.69
C THR A 48 -20.81 -27.23 -1.94
N ARG A 49 -19.77 -28.08 -1.78
CA ARG A 49 -18.96 -28.60 -2.87
C ARG A 49 -18.48 -30.02 -2.53
N GLU A 50 -18.49 -30.94 -3.49
CA GLU A 50 -17.98 -32.29 -3.32
C GLU A 50 -16.50 -32.27 -2.92
N GLY A 51 -16.13 -33.06 -1.91
CA GLY A 51 -14.77 -33.11 -1.36
C GLY A 51 -14.40 -31.96 -0.41
N TRP A 52 -15.36 -31.09 -0.09
CA TRP A 52 -15.20 -29.99 0.85
C TRP A 52 -16.14 -30.13 2.03
N HIS A 53 -15.66 -29.78 3.23
CA HIS A 53 -16.49 -29.63 4.42
C HIS A 53 -17.12 -28.24 4.46
N THR A 54 -18.36 -28.16 4.89
CA THR A 54 -19.00 -26.86 5.11
C THR A 54 -18.55 -26.23 6.43
N MET A 55 -18.65 -24.91 6.53
CA MET A 55 -18.36 -24.21 7.79
C MET A 55 -19.32 -24.65 8.91
N ASP A 56 -20.58 -24.95 8.58
CA ASP A 56 -21.59 -25.44 9.53
C ASP A 56 -21.20 -26.80 10.10
N GLU A 57 -20.74 -27.74 9.28
CA GLU A 57 -20.22 -29.03 9.75
C GLU A 57 -19.06 -28.88 10.75
N ILE A 58 -18.23 -27.84 10.58
CA ILE A 58 -17.13 -27.54 11.52
C ILE A 58 -17.66 -27.00 12.83
N PHE A 59 -18.65 -26.08 12.79
CA PHE A 59 -19.24 -25.49 14.00
C PHE A 59 -20.11 -26.48 14.80
N GLU A 60 -20.69 -27.50 14.16
CA GLU A 60 -21.45 -28.56 14.86
C GLU A 60 -20.58 -29.51 15.67
N LYS A 61 -19.27 -29.46 15.54
CA LYS A 61 -18.36 -30.31 16.34
C LYS A 61 -18.25 -29.80 17.77
N GLU A 62 -18.67 -30.64 18.72
CA GLU A 62 -18.69 -30.34 20.17
C GLU A 62 -17.31 -30.12 20.80
N LYS A 63 -16.24 -30.51 20.13
CA LYS A 63 -14.88 -30.41 20.72
C LYS A 63 -14.21 -29.11 20.33
N VAL A 64 -14.05 -28.25 21.32
CA VAL A 64 -13.06 -27.16 21.26
C VAL A 64 -11.69 -27.76 21.51
N ALA A 65 -10.79 -27.64 20.54
CA ALA A 65 -9.41 -28.04 20.74
C ALA A 65 -8.69 -27.07 21.64
N ASP A 66 -7.84 -27.56 22.54
CA ASP A 66 -6.92 -26.73 23.28
C ASP A 66 -5.96 -26.02 22.30
N ALA A 67 -5.58 -24.78 22.67
CA ALA A 67 -4.60 -24.06 21.86
C ALA A 67 -3.26 -24.82 21.83
N THR A 68 -2.75 -25.05 20.63
CA THR A 68 -1.43 -25.66 20.50
C THR A 68 -0.37 -24.74 21.10
N PRO A 69 0.51 -25.25 22.00
CA PRO A 69 1.61 -24.46 22.51
C PRO A 69 2.52 -23.99 21.38
N THR A 70 2.76 -22.69 21.30
CA THR A 70 3.66 -22.06 20.33
C THR A 70 4.72 -21.23 21.04
N ARG A 71 5.88 -21.11 20.41
CA ARG A 71 6.97 -20.24 20.89
C ARG A 71 6.81 -18.86 20.26
N SER A 72 7.39 -17.85 20.88
CA SER A 72 7.38 -16.48 20.33
C SER A 72 8.10 -16.35 18.99
N ASP A 73 9.06 -17.24 18.72
CA ASP A 73 9.86 -17.29 17.49
C ASP A 73 9.27 -18.24 16.42
N ASP A 74 8.20 -18.99 16.71
CA ASP A 74 7.50 -19.77 15.71
C ASP A 74 6.84 -18.83 14.68
N ALA A 75 6.81 -19.27 13.41
CA ALA A 75 6.13 -18.52 12.37
C ALA A 75 4.61 -18.47 12.61
N LEU A 76 4.04 -17.27 12.54
CA LEU A 76 2.60 -17.03 12.67
C LEU A 76 1.95 -16.81 11.32
N PHE A 77 2.56 -15.96 10.47
CA PHE A 77 2.04 -15.61 9.15
C PHE A 77 3.12 -15.60 8.07
N TYR A 78 2.70 -16.08 6.91
CA TYR A 78 3.42 -15.95 5.65
C TYR A 78 2.60 -15.06 4.71
N PHE A 79 3.07 -13.82 4.47
CA PHE A 79 2.43 -12.92 3.52
C PHE A 79 3.15 -12.97 2.18
N PHE A 80 2.40 -13.28 1.13
CA PHE A 80 2.89 -13.24 -0.24
C PHE A 80 2.77 -11.82 -0.79
N THR A 81 3.90 -11.17 -1.06
CA THR A 81 3.94 -9.81 -1.59
C THR A 81 4.50 -9.80 -3.01
N SER A 82 4.04 -8.85 -3.84
CA SER A 82 4.57 -8.69 -5.20
C SER A 82 6.06 -8.36 -5.17
N GLY A 83 6.87 -9.20 -5.80
CA GLY A 83 8.30 -8.94 -6.00
C GLY A 83 8.54 -8.15 -7.29
N THR A 84 9.65 -7.42 -7.36
CA THR A 84 10.12 -6.75 -8.59
C THR A 84 10.53 -7.74 -9.68
N THR A 85 10.77 -9.01 -9.33
CA THR A 85 11.21 -10.09 -10.22
C THR A 85 10.06 -10.92 -10.81
N GLY A 86 8.80 -10.56 -10.56
CA GLY A 86 7.61 -11.24 -11.09
C GLY A 86 7.00 -12.30 -10.17
N LEU A 87 7.79 -13.09 -9.42
CA LEU A 87 7.27 -14.06 -8.45
C LEU A 87 7.09 -13.41 -7.07
N PRO A 88 6.02 -13.77 -6.33
CA PRO A 88 5.80 -13.26 -4.98
C PRO A 88 6.91 -13.69 -4.03
N LYS A 89 7.39 -12.75 -3.22
CA LYS A 89 8.24 -13.04 -2.06
C LYS A 89 7.39 -13.32 -0.82
N ILE A 90 7.91 -14.10 0.12
CA ILE A 90 7.18 -14.52 1.32
C ILE A 90 7.76 -13.83 2.54
N VAL A 91 6.99 -12.91 3.09
CA VAL A 91 7.31 -12.20 4.34
C VAL A 91 6.90 -13.06 5.51
N THR A 92 7.84 -13.36 6.42
CA THR A 92 7.61 -14.22 7.58
C THR A 92 7.47 -13.39 8.85
N HIS A 93 6.32 -13.49 9.51
CA HIS A 93 6.09 -12.94 10.84
C HIS A 93 5.91 -14.03 11.86
N THR A 94 6.44 -13.81 13.07
CA THR A 94 6.35 -14.73 14.21
C THR A 94 5.22 -14.36 15.16
N HIS A 95 4.95 -15.23 16.13
CA HIS A 95 4.04 -14.97 17.25
C HIS A 95 4.47 -13.78 18.13
N PHE A 96 5.71 -13.30 17.98
CA PHE A 96 6.19 -12.08 18.63
C PHE A 96 6.11 -10.87 17.69
N THR A 97 6.70 -10.96 16.49
CA THR A 97 6.88 -9.76 15.64
C THR A 97 5.56 -9.14 15.21
N LEU A 98 4.54 -9.96 14.92
CA LEU A 98 3.26 -9.46 14.43
C LEU A 98 2.46 -8.75 15.53
N PRO A 99 2.14 -9.37 16.69
CA PRO A 99 1.38 -8.69 17.74
C PRO A 99 2.11 -7.47 18.30
N PHE A 100 3.44 -7.53 18.41
CA PHE A 100 4.24 -6.42 18.91
C PHE A 100 4.21 -5.21 17.96
N GLY A 101 4.39 -5.46 16.66
CA GLY A 101 4.29 -4.40 15.65
C GLY A 101 2.91 -3.73 15.60
N HIS A 102 1.83 -4.45 15.96
CA HIS A 102 0.48 -3.89 15.99
C HIS A 102 0.27 -2.81 17.03
N LEU A 103 1.12 -2.71 18.04
CA LEU A 103 1.02 -1.65 19.05
C LEU A 103 1.13 -0.27 18.42
N THR A 104 2.04 -0.11 17.43
CA THR A 104 2.20 1.16 16.72
C THR A 104 0.99 1.47 15.84
N THR A 105 0.47 0.46 15.13
CA THR A 105 -0.74 0.59 14.31
C THR A 105 -1.96 0.96 15.17
N SER A 106 -2.15 0.28 16.29
CA SER A 106 -3.27 0.53 17.21
C SER A 106 -3.24 1.93 17.79
N ALA A 107 -2.07 2.40 18.22
CA ALA A 107 -1.87 3.75 18.75
C ALA A 107 -2.09 4.81 17.68
N TRP A 108 -1.58 4.60 16.47
CA TRP A 108 -1.75 5.52 15.37
C TRP A 108 -3.20 5.63 14.91
N ILE A 109 -3.92 4.52 14.78
CA ILE A 109 -5.37 4.57 14.49
C ILE A 109 -6.11 5.29 15.61
N GLY A 110 -5.62 5.23 16.85
CA GLY A 110 -6.28 5.76 18.03
C GLY A 110 -7.40 4.85 18.52
N LEU A 111 -7.17 3.53 18.43
CA LEU A 111 -8.11 2.51 18.89
C LEU A 111 -8.33 2.58 20.39
N ARG A 112 -9.57 2.33 20.82
CA ARG A 112 -9.97 2.33 22.22
C ARG A 112 -10.95 1.20 22.50
N TYR A 113 -10.94 0.69 23.72
CA TYR A 113 -11.91 -0.26 24.20
C TYR A 113 -13.34 0.23 23.95
N GLY A 114 -14.19 -0.65 23.42
CA GLY A 114 -15.59 -0.35 23.09
C GLY A 114 -15.80 0.57 21.87
N GLY A 115 -14.73 1.04 21.22
CA GLY A 115 -14.85 1.76 19.96
C GLY A 115 -15.22 0.82 18.79
N ILE A 116 -15.86 1.36 17.76
CA ILE A 116 -16.19 0.62 16.53
C ILE A 116 -15.20 1.06 15.46
N HIS A 117 -14.38 0.12 15.00
CA HIS A 117 -13.38 0.36 13.96
C HIS A 117 -13.83 -0.21 12.63
N TYR A 118 -13.69 0.60 11.59
CA TYR A 118 -13.89 0.18 10.21
C TYR A 118 -12.63 0.44 9.38
N ASN A 119 -12.13 -0.61 8.72
CA ASN A 119 -11.01 -0.52 7.80
C ASN A 119 -11.40 -1.09 6.44
N ILE A 120 -11.26 -0.27 5.40
CA ILE A 120 -11.45 -0.72 4.01
C ILE A 120 -10.13 -1.30 3.50
N SER A 121 -10.03 -2.63 3.59
CA SER A 121 -8.93 -3.41 3.04
C SER A 121 -9.42 -4.84 2.82
N ALA A 122 -9.05 -5.46 1.71
CA ALA A 122 -9.45 -6.84 1.44
C ALA A 122 -8.68 -7.83 2.32
N PRO A 123 -9.31 -8.93 2.77
CA PRO A 123 -8.61 -10.07 3.37
C PRO A 123 -7.49 -10.58 2.46
N GLY A 124 -6.40 -11.07 3.04
CA GLY A 124 -5.19 -11.50 2.32
C GLY A 124 -4.10 -10.42 2.18
N TRP A 125 -4.42 -9.17 2.49
CA TRP A 125 -3.43 -8.11 2.64
C TRP A 125 -2.95 -8.00 4.09
N ALA A 126 -1.66 -7.76 4.28
CA ALA A 126 -1.12 -7.52 5.62
C ALA A 126 -1.84 -6.37 6.33
N LYS A 127 -2.22 -5.30 5.60
CA LYS A 127 -3.01 -4.19 6.14
C LYS A 127 -4.34 -4.65 6.74
N PHE A 128 -5.01 -5.66 6.17
CA PHE A 128 -6.23 -6.23 6.75
C PHE A 128 -5.92 -6.86 8.11
N ALA A 129 -4.88 -7.70 8.20
CA ALA A 129 -4.46 -8.30 9.46
C ALA A 129 -4.11 -7.22 10.50
N TYR A 130 -3.36 -6.19 10.12
CA TYR A 130 -2.94 -5.12 11.02
C TYR A 130 -4.11 -4.23 11.48
N SER A 131 -4.91 -3.75 10.56
CA SER A 131 -5.90 -2.71 10.85
C SER A 131 -7.31 -3.23 11.06
N SER A 132 -7.70 -4.38 10.46
CA SER A 132 -9.07 -4.91 10.59
C SER A 132 -9.19 -6.00 11.63
N PHE A 133 -8.10 -6.60 12.10
CA PHE A 133 -8.19 -7.80 12.94
C PHE A 133 -7.39 -7.64 14.25
N PHE A 134 -6.06 -7.77 14.19
CA PHE A 134 -5.24 -7.86 15.39
C PHE A 134 -5.16 -6.53 16.16
N GLY A 135 -4.94 -5.42 15.49
CA GLY A 135 -4.87 -4.11 16.12
C GLY A 135 -6.14 -3.79 16.94
N PRO A 136 -7.34 -3.82 16.33
CA PRO A 136 -8.59 -3.57 17.02
C PRO A 136 -8.84 -4.54 18.19
N TRP A 137 -8.64 -5.83 18.00
CA TRP A 137 -8.88 -6.82 19.05
C TRP A 137 -7.91 -6.71 20.21
N ASN A 138 -6.63 -6.43 19.94
CA ASN A 138 -5.66 -6.18 21.01
C ASN A 138 -6.07 -5.00 21.93
N MET A 139 -6.82 -4.04 21.37
CA MET A 139 -7.32 -2.87 22.11
C MET A 139 -8.76 -3.03 22.64
N GLY A 140 -9.39 -4.19 22.44
CA GLY A 140 -10.78 -4.43 22.84
C GLY A 140 -11.79 -3.59 22.06
N ALA A 141 -11.48 -3.21 20.84
CA ALA A 141 -12.38 -2.52 19.92
C ALA A 141 -13.26 -3.51 19.16
N THR A 142 -14.46 -3.09 18.80
CA THR A 142 -15.35 -3.80 17.88
C THR A 142 -14.89 -3.59 16.45
N ILE A 143 -14.90 -4.65 15.65
CA ILE A 143 -14.59 -4.59 14.23
C ILE A 143 -15.89 -4.56 13.45
N LEU A 144 -16.08 -3.54 12.59
CA LEU A 144 -17.11 -3.57 11.57
C LEU A 144 -16.59 -4.34 10.35
N ALA A 145 -17.13 -5.53 10.11
CA ALA A 145 -16.88 -6.30 8.90
C ALA A 145 -18.05 -6.09 7.92
N TYR A 146 -17.75 -5.48 6.78
CA TYR A 146 -18.74 -5.19 5.75
C TYR A 146 -18.25 -5.69 4.41
N GLN A 147 -18.98 -6.66 3.85
CA GLN A 147 -18.65 -7.24 2.55
C GLN A 147 -19.21 -6.33 1.45
N VAL A 148 -18.37 -6.03 0.48
CA VAL A 148 -18.73 -5.25 -0.70
C VAL A 148 -18.24 -5.97 -1.96
N ASP A 149 -19.15 -6.17 -2.91
CA ASP A 149 -18.80 -6.70 -4.23
C ASP A 149 -18.16 -5.61 -5.09
N LYS A 150 -18.67 -4.40 -4.99
CA LYS A 150 -18.13 -3.21 -5.67
C LYS A 150 -18.14 -2.03 -4.70
N PHE A 151 -17.03 -1.30 -4.66
CA PHE A 151 -16.96 -0.11 -3.84
C PHE A 151 -17.90 1.00 -4.35
N VAL A 152 -18.78 1.49 -3.47
CA VAL A 152 -19.66 2.63 -3.67
C VAL A 152 -19.49 3.56 -2.47
N ALA A 153 -19.04 4.80 -2.70
CA ALA A 153 -18.68 5.74 -1.63
C ALA A 153 -19.88 6.06 -0.72
N GLU A 154 -21.03 6.32 -1.31
CA GLU A 154 -22.28 6.60 -0.59
C GLU A 154 -22.67 5.46 0.35
N GLU A 155 -22.64 4.21 -0.11
CA GLU A 155 -22.95 3.03 0.72
C GLU A 155 -22.02 2.90 1.93
N GLN A 156 -20.74 3.25 1.76
CA GLN A 156 -19.78 3.24 2.85
C GLN A 156 -20.12 4.31 3.90
N LEU A 157 -20.44 5.52 3.47
CA LEU A 157 -20.80 6.62 4.36
C LEU A 157 -22.08 6.31 5.14
N VAL A 158 -23.13 5.79 4.46
CA VAL A 158 -24.36 5.30 5.11
C VAL A 158 -24.08 4.19 6.12
N THR A 159 -23.21 3.25 5.78
CA THR A 159 -22.82 2.17 6.67
C THR A 159 -22.08 2.69 7.91
N MET A 160 -21.17 3.64 7.73
CA MET A 160 -20.42 4.24 8.83
C MET A 160 -21.33 5.03 9.78
N GLU A 161 -22.30 5.77 9.25
CA GLU A 161 -23.31 6.47 10.05
C GLU A 161 -24.20 5.49 10.81
N LYS A 162 -24.78 4.51 10.10
CA LYS A 162 -25.70 3.50 10.67
C LYS A 162 -25.10 2.73 11.84
N TYR A 163 -23.85 2.35 11.75
CA TYR A 163 -23.16 1.54 12.78
C TYR A 163 -22.36 2.37 13.77
N GLY A 164 -22.36 3.69 13.66
CA GLY A 164 -21.67 4.58 14.60
C GLY A 164 -20.17 4.36 14.64
N VAL A 165 -19.54 4.22 13.45
CA VAL A 165 -18.07 4.00 13.34
C VAL A 165 -17.30 5.12 14.02
N THR A 166 -16.43 4.78 14.96
CA THR A 166 -15.65 5.76 15.74
C THR A 166 -14.22 5.96 15.22
N THR A 167 -13.66 4.95 14.57
CA THR A 167 -12.33 5.04 13.95
C THR A 167 -12.39 4.43 12.55
N PHE A 168 -11.80 5.14 11.58
CA PHE A 168 -11.83 4.76 10.18
C PHE A 168 -10.41 4.70 9.60
N CYS A 169 -10.11 3.62 8.88
CA CYS A 169 -8.86 3.44 8.15
C CYS A 169 -9.15 3.04 6.70
N ALA A 170 -8.59 3.76 5.76
CA ALA A 170 -8.75 3.46 4.34
C ALA A 170 -7.49 3.81 3.54
N PRO A 171 -7.26 3.21 2.36
CA PRO A 171 -6.22 3.70 1.47
C PRO A 171 -6.61 5.06 0.88
N PRO A 172 -5.64 5.91 0.50
CA PRO A 172 -5.89 7.20 -0.13
C PRO A 172 -6.82 7.14 -1.35
N THR A 173 -6.71 6.09 -2.16
CA THR A 173 -7.62 5.87 -3.31
C THR A 173 -9.09 5.80 -2.90
N VAL A 174 -9.42 5.14 -1.79
CA VAL A 174 -10.80 5.07 -1.26
C VAL A 174 -11.26 6.45 -0.77
N LEU A 175 -10.42 7.13 0.01
CA LEU A 175 -10.73 8.48 0.50
C LEU A 175 -10.98 9.47 -0.65
N ARG A 176 -10.21 9.36 -1.75
CA ARG A 176 -10.40 10.17 -2.97
C ARG A 176 -11.77 9.99 -3.59
N LEU A 177 -12.33 8.78 -3.56
CA LEU A 177 -13.69 8.53 -4.03
C LEU A 177 -14.72 9.10 -3.04
N MET A 178 -14.50 8.92 -1.73
CA MET A 178 -15.43 9.39 -0.70
C MET A 178 -15.54 10.93 -0.65
N ILE A 179 -14.47 11.68 -0.88
CA ILE A 179 -14.52 13.16 -0.91
C ILE A 179 -15.20 13.74 -2.16
N GLN A 180 -15.68 12.92 -3.09
CA GLN A 180 -16.53 13.37 -4.19
C GLN A 180 -18.01 13.48 -3.74
N GLU A 181 -18.37 12.83 -2.64
CA GLU A 181 -19.68 12.90 -2.02
C GLU A 181 -19.79 14.16 -1.12
N ASP A 182 -21.00 14.61 -0.87
CA ASP A 182 -21.26 15.63 0.15
C ASP A 182 -21.16 15.01 1.56
N LEU A 183 -19.98 15.06 2.14
CA LEU A 183 -19.71 14.49 3.46
C LEU A 183 -20.54 15.16 4.58
N THR A 184 -21.05 16.39 4.36
CA THR A 184 -21.86 17.11 5.35
C THR A 184 -23.28 16.57 5.45
N ALA A 185 -23.73 15.77 4.46
CA ALA A 185 -25.02 15.11 4.46
C ALA A 185 -25.13 13.95 5.47
N TYR A 186 -24.00 13.50 6.06
CA TYR A 186 -23.93 12.36 6.97
C TYR A 186 -23.58 12.78 8.39
N THR A 187 -24.22 12.14 9.39
CA THR A 187 -23.89 12.33 10.82
C THR A 187 -22.88 11.28 11.28
N LEU A 188 -21.61 11.47 10.89
CA LEU A 188 -20.55 10.52 11.19
C LEU A 188 -20.07 10.61 12.65
N SER A 189 -20.01 9.48 13.36
CA SER A 189 -19.47 9.38 14.73
C SER A 189 -17.96 9.25 14.79
N ILE A 190 -17.26 9.41 13.68
CA ILE A 190 -15.82 9.22 13.56
C ILE A 190 -15.09 10.22 14.46
N ARG A 191 -14.10 9.75 15.20
CA ARG A 191 -13.17 10.54 16.03
C ARG A 191 -11.76 10.53 15.49
N GLN A 192 -11.40 9.49 14.72
CA GLN A 192 -10.10 9.30 14.14
C GLN A 192 -10.24 8.74 12.72
N CYS A 193 -9.55 9.38 11.78
CA CYS A 193 -9.44 8.91 10.40
C CYS A 193 -7.97 8.81 10.02
N VAL A 194 -7.57 7.66 9.45
CA VAL A 194 -6.19 7.40 9.05
C VAL A 194 -6.11 6.80 7.65
N ALA A 195 -5.02 7.09 6.97
CA ALA A 195 -4.71 6.53 5.66
C ALA A 195 -3.30 5.92 5.62
N ALA A 196 -3.16 4.79 4.96
CA ALA A 196 -1.88 4.15 4.71
C ALA A 196 -1.92 3.24 3.48
N GLY A 197 -0.75 2.89 2.98
CA GLY A 197 -0.56 1.97 1.85
C GLY A 197 -0.17 2.64 0.56
N GLU A 198 -0.46 3.92 0.43
CA GLU A 198 -0.05 4.83 -0.63
C GLU A 198 0.22 6.20 0.00
N PRO A 199 1.01 7.07 -0.62
CA PRO A 199 1.16 8.44 -0.13
C PRO A 199 -0.19 9.20 -0.17
N LEU A 200 -0.46 9.96 0.88
CA LEU A 200 -1.70 10.71 1.05
C LEU A 200 -1.55 12.15 0.53
N ASN A 201 -2.35 12.49 -0.49
CA ASN A 201 -2.34 13.83 -1.06
C ASN A 201 -2.94 14.87 -0.08
N PRO A 202 -2.31 16.04 0.12
CA PRO A 202 -2.83 17.12 0.95
C PRO A 202 -4.26 17.56 0.61
N GLU A 203 -4.66 17.57 -0.66
CA GLU A 203 -6.01 17.91 -1.10
C GLU A 203 -7.07 17.00 -0.47
N ILE A 204 -6.78 15.69 -0.37
CA ILE A 204 -7.70 14.72 0.26
C ILE A 204 -7.89 15.07 1.74
N ILE A 205 -6.79 15.44 2.42
CA ILE A 205 -6.84 15.82 3.84
C ILE A 205 -7.73 17.05 4.04
N GLU A 206 -7.55 18.06 3.19
CA GLU A 206 -8.29 19.32 3.30
C GLU A 206 -9.79 19.13 3.01
N LYS A 207 -10.16 18.44 1.92
CA LYS A 207 -11.55 18.17 1.57
C LYS A 207 -12.25 17.31 2.63
N TRP A 208 -11.56 16.29 3.14
CA TRP A 208 -12.09 15.46 4.23
C TRP A 208 -12.35 16.31 5.49
N LYS A 209 -11.38 17.17 5.84
CA LYS A 209 -11.52 18.10 6.98
C LYS A 209 -12.67 19.07 6.80
N GLN A 210 -12.86 19.63 5.61
CA GLN A 210 -13.97 20.54 5.31
C GLN A 210 -15.33 19.83 5.50
N GLY A 211 -15.46 18.58 5.06
CA GLY A 211 -16.73 17.85 5.14
C GLY A 211 -17.01 17.21 6.51
N THR A 212 -15.97 16.81 7.26
CA THR A 212 -16.14 16.05 8.51
C THR A 212 -15.62 16.77 9.77
N GLY A 213 -14.87 17.86 9.62
CA GLY A 213 -14.16 18.52 10.73
C GLY A 213 -12.90 17.79 11.19
N LEU A 214 -12.55 16.62 10.62
CA LEU A 214 -11.45 15.78 11.04
C LEU A 214 -10.30 15.77 10.02
N ILE A 215 -9.06 15.72 10.51
CA ILE A 215 -7.89 15.56 9.67
C ILE A 215 -7.64 14.07 9.45
N VAL A 216 -7.45 13.65 8.19
CA VAL A 216 -6.92 12.32 7.88
C VAL A 216 -5.43 12.31 8.21
N ARG A 217 -5.00 11.36 9.02
CA ARG A 217 -3.60 11.22 9.43
C ARG A 217 -2.91 10.16 8.59
N ASP A 218 -1.82 10.54 7.93
CA ASP A 218 -1.02 9.62 7.12
C ASP A 218 -0.12 8.76 8.01
N GLY A 219 0.18 7.55 7.51
CA GLY A 219 1.11 6.64 8.15
C GLY A 219 1.79 5.70 7.16
N TYR A 220 3.04 5.41 7.42
CA TYR A 220 3.91 4.60 6.60
C TYR A 220 4.29 3.29 7.29
N GLY A 221 4.23 2.24 6.54
CA GLY A 221 4.65 0.91 6.93
C GLY A 221 4.60 -0.06 5.75
N GLN A 222 5.08 -1.25 5.99
CA GLN A 222 5.17 -2.29 4.97
C GLN A 222 4.59 -3.60 5.51
N THR A 223 4.41 -4.59 4.64
CA THR A 223 4.09 -5.96 5.06
C THR A 223 5.16 -6.49 6.01
N GLU A 224 6.40 -6.09 5.79
CA GLU A 224 7.58 -6.47 6.55
C GLU A 224 7.68 -5.85 7.96
N SER A 225 6.87 -4.83 8.27
CA SER A 225 7.14 -4.02 9.47
C SER A 225 5.94 -3.55 10.29
N SER A 226 4.71 -3.67 9.84
CA SER A 226 3.60 -2.87 10.39
C SER A 226 3.80 -1.35 10.21
N LEU A 227 3.40 -0.49 11.16
CA LEU A 227 3.53 0.96 11.07
C LEU A 227 4.88 1.45 11.62
N LEU A 228 5.74 1.94 10.75
CA LEU A 228 7.06 2.50 11.08
C LEU A 228 6.99 3.97 11.48
N ALA A 229 6.33 4.79 10.67
CA ALA A 229 6.17 6.22 10.90
C ALA A 229 4.70 6.62 10.77
N GLY A 230 4.27 7.66 11.47
CA GLY A 230 2.89 8.13 11.41
C GLY A 230 2.68 9.50 12.03
N ASN A 231 1.63 10.17 11.56
CA ASN A 231 1.07 11.32 12.22
C ASN A 231 0.20 10.82 13.40
N MET A 232 0.75 10.85 14.62
CA MET A 232 0.10 10.28 15.79
C MET A 232 -1.07 11.16 16.30
N PRO A 233 -2.07 10.59 17.02
CA PRO A 233 -3.10 11.40 17.67
C PRO A 233 -2.49 12.48 18.57
N GLY A 234 -2.97 13.73 18.41
CA GLY A 234 -2.49 14.86 19.23
C GLY A 234 -1.15 15.47 18.80
N SER A 235 -0.49 14.93 17.76
CA SER A 235 0.71 15.55 17.20
C SER A 235 0.37 16.70 16.24
N ILE A 236 1.33 17.59 16.01
CA ILE A 236 1.27 18.54 14.89
C ILE A 236 1.38 17.74 13.60
N ILE A 237 0.52 18.02 12.64
CA ILE A 237 0.46 17.29 11.37
C ILE A 237 0.98 18.19 10.26
N LYS A 238 2.00 17.71 9.54
CA LYS A 238 2.46 18.34 8.29
C LYS A 238 1.87 17.58 7.12
N TYR A 239 0.99 18.21 6.35
CA TYR A 239 0.33 17.60 5.20
C TYR A 239 1.34 17.18 4.13
N GLY A 240 1.21 15.97 3.63
CA GLY A 240 2.15 15.36 2.68
C GLY A 240 3.33 14.63 3.34
N SER A 241 3.54 14.79 4.65
CA SER A 241 4.54 14.02 5.38
C SER A 241 3.93 12.73 5.92
N MET A 242 4.72 11.66 5.95
CA MET A 242 4.35 10.39 6.60
C MET A 242 4.34 10.48 8.13
N GLY A 243 4.58 11.66 8.71
CA GLY A 243 4.73 11.87 10.14
C GLY A 243 6.15 11.60 10.65
N LYS A 244 6.24 11.22 11.92
CA LYS A 244 7.52 10.93 12.62
C LYS A 244 7.64 9.44 12.89
N PRO A 245 8.87 8.94 13.21
CA PRO A 245 9.04 7.57 13.68
C PRO A 245 8.08 7.26 14.83
N THR A 246 7.50 6.06 14.83
CA THR A 246 6.68 5.60 15.93
C THR A 246 7.54 5.16 17.13
N PHE A 247 6.93 4.99 18.28
CA PHE A 247 7.63 4.74 19.54
C PHE A 247 8.39 3.38 19.62
N LEU A 248 8.16 2.47 18.65
CA LEU A 248 8.88 1.19 18.59
C LEU A 248 10.13 1.20 17.69
N TYR A 249 10.27 2.21 16.83
CA TYR A 249 11.27 2.17 15.78
C TYR A 249 12.16 3.41 15.77
N ASP A 250 13.45 3.20 15.76
CA ASP A 250 14.44 4.23 15.47
C ASP A 250 14.70 4.25 13.95
N ILE A 251 14.11 5.23 13.26
CA ILE A 251 14.19 5.36 11.80
C ILE A 251 15.24 6.40 11.46
N VAL A 252 16.17 6.01 10.61
CA VAL A 252 17.19 6.89 10.02
C VAL A 252 17.03 6.95 8.51
N ILE A 253 17.42 8.07 7.94
CA ILE A 253 17.64 8.20 6.50
C ILE A 253 19.15 8.02 6.28
N ALA A 254 19.51 6.97 5.52
CA ALA A 254 20.91 6.56 5.37
C ALA A 254 21.29 6.38 3.90
N ASP A 255 22.58 6.46 3.63
CA ASP A 255 23.17 6.09 2.35
C ASP A 255 23.24 4.55 2.17
N ASP A 256 23.87 4.10 1.10
CA ASP A 256 24.00 2.67 0.80
C ASP A 256 25.06 1.97 1.68
N GLU A 257 25.94 2.73 2.32
CA GLU A 257 26.96 2.32 3.28
C GLU A 257 26.42 2.25 4.73
N GLY A 258 25.20 2.70 4.96
CA GLY A 258 24.54 2.69 6.27
C GLY A 258 24.87 3.91 7.14
N ILE A 259 25.43 4.96 6.55
CA ILE A 259 25.75 6.20 7.25
C ILE A 259 24.50 7.09 7.22
N GLU A 260 24.07 7.56 8.39
CA GLU A 260 22.96 8.51 8.49
C GLU A 260 23.33 9.83 7.81
N ILE A 261 22.46 10.30 6.91
CA ILE A 261 22.67 11.54 6.14
C ILE A 261 21.97 12.73 6.81
N PRO A 262 22.43 13.98 6.50
CA PRO A 262 21.84 15.18 7.05
C PRO A 262 20.35 15.35 6.74
N ALA A 263 19.67 16.18 7.55
CA ALA A 263 18.29 16.59 7.28
C ALA A 263 18.18 17.24 5.89
N LEU A 264 17.04 17.05 5.23
CA LEU A 264 16.69 17.52 3.87
C LEU A 264 17.43 16.81 2.73
N GLU A 265 18.35 15.90 3.01
CA GLU A 265 18.97 15.06 1.99
C GLU A 265 18.18 13.76 1.80
N GLU A 266 18.13 13.27 0.55
CA GLU A 266 17.39 12.07 0.17
C GLU A 266 18.25 10.82 0.37
N GLY A 267 17.70 9.80 1.04
CA GLY A 267 18.35 8.51 1.27
C GLY A 267 17.38 7.38 1.48
N ASN A 268 17.94 6.23 1.90
CA ASN A 268 17.14 5.04 2.21
C ASN A 268 16.44 5.22 3.55
N ILE A 269 15.17 4.83 3.62
CA ILE A 269 14.50 4.65 4.90
C ILE A 269 15.05 3.36 5.53
N CYS A 270 15.70 3.50 6.66
CA CYS A 270 16.27 2.38 7.40
C CYS A 270 15.76 2.36 8.83
N VAL A 271 15.57 1.17 9.38
CA VAL A 271 15.26 0.97 10.79
C VAL A 271 16.50 0.44 11.49
N LYS A 272 16.95 1.11 12.56
CA LYS A 272 18.05 0.60 13.40
C LYS A 272 17.66 -0.70 14.07
N MET A 273 18.59 -1.63 14.10
CA MET A 273 18.41 -2.94 14.70
C MET A 273 19.38 -3.14 15.85
N ASP A 274 18.86 -3.63 16.98
CA ASP A 274 19.69 -4.06 18.10
C ASP A 274 20.07 -5.53 17.89
N ASP A 275 21.37 -5.85 17.92
CA ASP A 275 21.91 -7.20 17.70
C ASP A 275 21.34 -7.90 16.46
N ASN A 276 21.19 -7.16 15.34
CA ASN A 276 20.56 -7.59 14.09
C ASN A 276 19.09 -8.01 14.22
N LYS A 277 18.38 -7.53 15.24
CA LYS A 277 16.93 -7.73 15.42
C LYS A 277 16.25 -6.42 15.71
N ALA A 278 15.22 -6.08 14.95
CA ALA A 278 14.29 -5.02 15.28
C ALA A 278 12.98 -5.63 15.76
N ASN A 279 12.53 -5.25 16.93
CA ASN A 279 11.26 -5.71 17.47
C ASN A 279 10.11 -5.29 16.56
N GLY A 280 9.21 -6.23 16.21
CA GLY A 280 8.07 -5.96 15.34
C GLY A 280 8.38 -5.91 13.84
N ILE A 281 9.64 -6.08 13.43
CA ILE A 281 10.04 -6.29 12.03
C ILE A 281 9.99 -7.79 11.72
N PHE A 282 9.64 -8.15 10.49
CA PHE A 282 9.63 -9.53 10.01
C PHE A 282 10.98 -10.23 10.20
N THR A 283 10.97 -11.56 10.24
CA THR A 283 12.21 -12.34 10.44
C THR A 283 13.00 -12.55 9.15
N GLY A 284 12.43 -12.21 8.01
CA GLY A 284 13.04 -12.32 6.70
C GLY A 284 12.09 -12.88 5.64
N TYR A 285 12.60 -12.92 4.41
CA TYR A 285 11.94 -13.59 3.29
C TYR A 285 12.26 -15.07 3.31
N LEU A 286 11.22 -15.90 3.33
CA LEU A 286 11.36 -17.36 3.41
C LEU A 286 12.11 -17.89 2.18
N GLY A 287 13.18 -18.66 2.41
CA GLY A 287 13.96 -19.28 1.35
C GLY A 287 14.81 -18.34 0.49
N GLU A 288 14.94 -17.04 0.86
CA GLU A 288 15.67 -16.04 0.08
C GLU A 288 16.87 -15.43 0.86
N PRO A 289 17.91 -16.20 1.20
CA PRO A 289 19.01 -15.71 2.03
C PRO A 289 19.77 -14.53 1.40
N GLU A 290 19.96 -14.51 0.08
CA GLU A 290 20.63 -13.41 -0.61
C GLU A 290 19.84 -12.10 -0.52
N ARG A 291 18.51 -12.17 -0.59
CA ARG A 291 17.64 -11.02 -0.42
C ARG A 291 17.65 -10.53 1.03
N ASN A 292 17.63 -11.46 1.97
CA ASN A 292 17.71 -11.13 3.40
C ASN A 292 19.03 -10.39 3.70
N ASN A 293 20.16 -10.83 3.17
CA ASN A 293 21.43 -10.15 3.32
C ASN A 293 21.47 -8.74 2.69
N LYS A 294 20.66 -8.48 1.67
CA LYS A 294 20.56 -7.14 1.06
C LYS A 294 19.75 -6.16 1.89
N VAL A 295 18.69 -6.64 2.54
CA VAL A 295 17.81 -5.77 3.35
C VAL A 295 18.25 -5.65 4.80
N PHE A 296 18.94 -6.67 5.35
CA PHE A 296 19.50 -6.67 6.69
C PHE A 296 21.04 -6.52 6.59
N LYS A 297 21.52 -5.31 6.67
CA LYS A 297 22.97 -5.00 6.61
C LYS A 297 23.29 -3.78 7.47
N HIS A 298 24.53 -3.63 7.90
CA HIS A 298 25.03 -2.50 8.69
C HIS A 298 24.23 -2.23 10.00
N ASN A 299 23.70 -3.26 10.65
CA ASN A 299 22.74 -3.16 11.76
C ASN A 299 21.49 -2.34 11.43
N LEU A 300 21.10 -2.32 10.16
CA LEU A 300 19.92 -1.64 9.65
C LEU A 300 19.04 -2.60 8.87
N TYR A 301 17.71 -2.40 8.97
CA TYR A 301 16.76 -2.92 8.01
C TYR A 301 16.48 -1.85 6.95
N TYR A 302 16.82 -2.14 5.71
CA TYR A 302 16.56 -1.29 4.55
C TYR A 302 15.18 -1.61 3.99
N THR A 303 14.28 -0.63 4.01
CA THR A 303 12.89 -0.82 3.55
C THR A 303 12.75 -0.93 2.03
N GLY A 304 13.76 -0.45 1.27
CA GLY A 304 13.71 -0.29 -0.19
C GLY A 304 12.92 0.94 -0.65
N ASP A 305 12.56 1.81 0.28
CA ASP A 305 11.91 3.10 0.02
C ASP A 305 12.89 4.25 0.29
N LYS A 306 12.75 5.35 -0.46
CA LYS A 306 13.54 6.58 -0.33
C LYS A 306 12.69 7.67 0.30
N ALA A 307 13.33 8.45 1.17
CA ALA A 307 12.73 9.61 1.83
C ALA A 307 13.80 10.65 2.19
N TYR A 308 13.37 11.80 2.65
CA TYR A 308 14.19 12.70 3.45
C TYR A 308 13.50 12.99 4.78
N LYS A 309 14.28 13.43 5.77
CA LYS A 309 13.80 13.88 7.07
C LYS A 309 13.97 15.38 7.16
N ASP A 310 12.95 16.13 7.57
CA ASP A 310 13.11 17.56 7.81
C ASP A 310 13.77 17.84 9.18
N GLU A 311 14.14 19.09 9.42
CA GLU A 311 14.81 19.54 10.66
C GLU A 311 13.96 19.28 11.93
N GLU A 312 12.65 19.16 11.79
CA GLU A 312 11.73 18.83 12.89
C GLU A 312 11.50 17.31 13.05
N GLY A 313 12.11 16.48 12.19
CA GLY A 313 12.08 15.02 12.24
C GLY A 313 10.88 14.39 11.53
N TYR A 314 10.12 15.14 10.72
CA TYR A 314 9.10 14.56 9.85
C TYR A 314 9.74 13.88 8.65
N ILE A 315 9.17 12.74 8.25
CA ILE A 315 9.67 11.94 7.13
C ILE A 315 8.78 12.21 5.90
N TRP A 316 9.43 12.51 4.78
CA TRP A 316 8.80 12.84 3.51
C TRP A 316 9.16 11.79 2.47
N PHE A 317 8.13 11.10 1.97
CA PHE A 317 8.30 10.03 0.99
C PHE A 317 8.73 10.57 -0.37
N VAL A 318 9.79 10.00 -0.94
CA VAL A 318 10.26 10.34 -2.30
C VAL A 318 9.79 9.30 -3.32
N GLY A 319 9.95 8.04 -3.00
CA GLY A 319 9.57 6.95 -3.90
C GLY A 319 10.18 5.62 -3.47
N ARG A 320 9.85 4.57 -4.21
CA ARG A 320 10.58 3.31 -4.11
C ARG A 320 11.93 3.46 -4.81
N ASP A 321 12.95 2.78 -4.32
CA ASP A 321 14.29 2.85 -4.92
C ASP A 321 14.29 2.49 -6.42
N ASP A 322 13.43 1.54 -6.81
CA ASP A 322 13.26 1.10 -8.21
C ASP A 322 12.31 2.01 -9.04
N ASP A 323 11.56 2.92 -8.41
CA ASP A 323 10.65 3.85 -9.09
C ASP A 323 11.22 5.27 -9.22
N VAL A 324 12.24 5.62 -8.43
CA VAL A 324 12.90 6.93 -8.51
C VAL A 324 13.53 7.14 -9.89
N ILE A 325 13.16 8.25 -10.53
CA ILE A 325 13.61 8.58 -11.90
C ILE A 325 14.97 9.28 -11.82
N LYS A 326 15.99 8.67 -12.44
CA LYS A 326 17.33 9.25 -12.56
C LYS A 326 17.45 10.01 -13.89
N ALA A 327 17.04 11.30 -13.87
CA ALA A 327 17.08 12.16 -15.06
C ALA A 327 18.30 13.09 -14.97
N SER A 328 19.34 12.84 -15.80
CA SER A 328 20.66 13.47 -15.64
C SER A 328 21.21 13.21 -14.23
N ASP A 329 21.60 14.23 -13.49
CA ASP A 329 22.11 14.13 -12.11
C ASP A 329 21.00 14.22 -11.05
N TYR A 330 19.73 14.36 -11.47
CA TYR A 330 18.61 14.51 -10.56
C TYR A 330 17.94 13.18 -10.25
N ARG A 331 17.57 12.99 -8.99
CA ARG A 331 16.67 11.94 -8.52
C ARG A 331 15.28 12.57 -8.35
N ILE A 332 14.28 12.00 -9.00
CA ILE A 332 12.91 12.55 -9.02
C ILE A 332 11.96 11.50 -8.52
N GLY A 333 11.30 11.79 -7.41
CA GLY A 333 10.23 10.95 -6.87
C GLY A 333 8.97 11.05 -7.74
N PRO A 334 8.44 9.93 -8.25
CA PRO A 334 7.21 9.95 -9.05
C PRO A 334 6.04 10.61 -8.33
N PHE A 335 5.90 10.35 -7.03
CA PHE A 335 4.76 10.78 -6.23
C PHE A 335 4.57 12.30 -6.20
N GLU A 336 5.65 13.07 -6.07
CA GLU A 336 5.56 14.54 -6.03
C GLU A 336 4.96 15.09 -7.34
N VAL A 337 5.37 14.53 -8.46
CA VAL A 337 4.86 14.93 -9.78
C VAL A 337 3.40 14.48 -9.97
N GLU A 338 3.08 13.25 -9.55
CA GLU A 338 1.72 12.71 -9.57
C GLU A 338 0.77 13.55 -8.72
N SER A 339 1.20 13.98 -7.53
CA SER A 339 0.39 14.81 -6.63
C SER A 339 -0.02 16.12 -7.29
N ILE A 340 0.93 16.81 -7.91
CA ILE A 340 0.64 18.07 -8.61
C ILE A 340 -0.30 17.85 -9.81
N LEU A 341 -0.11 16.77 -10.58
CA LEU A 341 -1.00 16.46 -11.68
C LEU A 341 -2.44 16.18 -11.22
N ILE A 342 -2.60 15.48 -10.10
CA ILE A 342 -3.92 15.11 -9.56
C ILE A 342 -4.67 16.33 -9.00
N GLU A 343 -3.98 17.40 -8.57
CA GLU A 343 -4.62 18.64 -8.15
C GLU A 343 -5.33 19.38 -9.29
N HIS A 344 -4.95 19.08 -10.54
CA HIS A 344 -5.57 19.71 -11.71
C HIS A 344 -7.00 19.19 -11.93
N VAL A 345 -7.93 20.11 -12.19
CA VAL A 345 -9.40 19.83 -12.28
C VAL A 345 -9.76 18.76 -13.32
N ALA A 346 -8.98 18.62 -14.39
CA ALA A 346 -9.23 17.66 -15.46
C ALA A 346 -8.66 16.25 -15.14
N VAL A 347 -7.89 16.05 -14.06
CA VAL A 347 -7.17 14.81 -13.79
C VAL A 347 -7.88 14.00 -12.71
N VAL A 348 -8.07 12.70 -12.94
CA VAL A 348 -8.54 11.73 -11.94
C VAL A 348 -7.37 11.07 -11.25
N GLU A 349 -6.39 10.61 -12.04
CA GLU A 349 -5.25 9.84 -11.56
C GLU A 349 -4.06 10.05 -12.50
N ALA A 350 -2.86 9.97 -11.96
CA ALA A 350 -1.63 10.04 -12.74
C ALA A 350 -0.62 8.99 -12.27
N ALA A 351 0.17 8.48 -13.20
CA ALA A 351 1.30 7.60 -12.93
C ALA A 351 2.54 8.15 -13.61
N VAL A 352 3.61 8.36 -12.86
CA VAL A 352 4.84 8.93 -13.38
C VAL A 352 5.94 7.88 -13.39
N VAL A 353 6.62 7.77 -14.53
CA VAL A 353 7.72 6.81 -14.74
C VAL A 353 8.86 7.43 -15.53
N SER A 354 10.00 6.74 -15.55
CA SER A 354 11.11 7.06 -16.42
C SER A 354 10.80 6.67 -17.87
N SER A 355 11.05 7.58 -18.82
CA SER A 355 11.07 7.31 -20.27
C SER A 355 12.51 7.39 -20.77
N PRO A 356 13.01 6.43 -21.56
CA PRO A 356 14.35 6.49 -22.13
C PRO A 356 14.56 7.78 -22.96
N HIS A 357 15.71 8.44 -22.78
CA HIS A 357 16.05 9.67 -23.47
C HIS A 357 17.54 9.68 -23.85
N GLU A 358 17.85 9.98 -25.12
CA GLU A 358 19.21 9.84 -25.69
C GLU A 358 20.28 10.68 -24.97
N ILE A 359 19.94 11.89 -24.52
CA ILE A 359 20.90 12.82 -23.90
C ILE A 359 20.88 12.73 -22.36
N ARG A 360 19.71 12.53 -21.75
CA ARG A 360 19.51 12.61 -20.29
C ARG A 360 19.50 11.26 -19.60
N GLY A 361 19.69 10.16 -20.35
CA GLY A 361 19.44 8.80 -19.89
C GLY A 361 17.94 8.53 -19.74
N PHE A 362 17.27 9.33 -18.91
CA PHE A 362 15.81 9.27 -18.73
C PHE A 362 15.18 10.65 -18.68
N ALA A 363 13.91 10.71 -19.09
CA ALA A 363 13.02 11.86 -18.94
C ALA A 363 11.81 11.47 -18.08
N VAL A 364 11.20 12.44 -17.43
CA VAL A 364 9.97 12.25 -16.65
C VAL A 364 8.79 12.15 -17.60
N LYS A 365 8.05 11.03 -17.55
CA LYS A 365 6.82 10.81 -18.30
C LYS A 365 5.66 10.58 -17.35
N ALA A 366 4.54 11.26 -17.61
CA ALA A 366 3.28 11.11 -16.91
C ALA A 366 2.25 10.41 -17.80
N PHE A 367 1.65 9.33 -17.28
CA PHE A 367 0.41 8.74 -17.79
C PHE A 367 -0.74 9.34 -16.99
N VAL A 368 -1.70 9.95 -17.69
CA VAL A 368 -2.77 10.74 -17.06
C VAL A 368 -4.13 10.19 -17.44
N LEU A 369 -4.92 9.85 -16.43
CA LEU A 369 -6.32 9.47 -16.57
C LEU A 369 -7.19 10.72 -16.37
N LEU A 370 -7.97 11.07 -17.38
CA LEU A 370 -8.83 12.26 -17.37
C LEU A 370 -10.17 12.02 -16.68
N ARG A 371 -10.78 13.07 -16.16
CA ARG A 371 -12.16 13.04 -15.66
C ARG A 371 -13.16 12.81 -16.78
N GLN A 372 -14.29 12.24 -16.41
CA GLN A 372 -15.39 12.04 -17.35
C GLN A 372 -15.85 13.40 -17.93
N GLY A 373 -15.93 13.47 -19.26
CA GLY A 373 -16.25 14.71 -19.97
C GLY A 373 -15.05 15.46 -20.52
N GLU A 374 -13.82 15.14 -20.06
CA GLU A 374 -12.58 15.68 -20.60
C GLU A 374 -12.07 14.79 -21.75
N ALA A 375 -11.47 15.40 -22.76
CA ALA A 375 -10.92 14.69 -23.91
C ALA A 375 -9.42 14.97 -24.11
N PRO A 376 -8.62 13.95 -24.50
CA PRO A 376 -7.23 14.14 -24.86
C PRO A 376 -7.04 15.22 -25.93
N SER A 377 -6.21 16.21 -25.64
CA SER A 377 -5.91 17.27 -26.61
C SER A 377 -4.54 17.88 -26.33
N LYS A 378 -3.94 18.49 -27.35
CA LYS A 378 -2.69 19.23 -27.19
C LYS A 378 -2.84 20.42 -26.25
N ALA A 379 -3.97 21.12 -26.31
CA ALA A 379 -4.27 22.27 -25.44
C ALA A 379 -4.31 21.86 -23.97
N LEU A 380 -4.94 20.72 -23.63
CA LEU A 380 -4.99 20.19 -22.28
C LEU A 380 -3.60 19.72 -21.80
N ALA A 381 -2.81 19.10 -22.68
CA ALA A 381 -1.44 18.71 -22.32
C ALA A 381 -0.56 19.94 -22.05
N GLU A 382 -0.67 21.01 -22.84
CA GLU A 382 0.03 22.29 -22.61
C GLU A 382 -0.42 22.93 -21.28
N ASP A 383 -1.70 22.88 -20.95
CA ASP A 383 -2.23 23.36 -19.68
C ASP A 383 -1.63 22.58 -18.49
N LEU A 384 -1.60 21.27 -18.55
CA LEU A 384 -0.98 20.41 -17.55
C LEU A 384 0.54 20.65 -17.41
N PHE A 385 1.27 20.85 -18.53
CA PHE A 385 2.67 21.23 -18.47
C PHE A 385 2.87 22.59 -17.78
N ASN A 386 2.03 23.55 -18.08
CA ASN A 386 2.07 24.87 -17.45
C ASN A 386 1.71 24.78 -15.95
N TYR A 387 0.74 23.98 -15.60
CA TYR A 387 0.38 23.74 -14.21
C TYR A 387 1.56 23.12 -13.43
N CYS A 388 2.21 22.10 -13.99
CA CYS A 388 3.41 21.52 -13.41
C CYS A 388 4.57 22.54 -13.31
N ASN A 389 4.77 23.36 -14.35
CA ASN A 389 5.82 24.38 -14.36
C ASN A 389 5.63 25.46 -13.27
N LYS A 390 4.40 25.75 -12.90
CA LYS A 390 4.06 26.70 -11.83
C LYS A 390 4.29 26.11 -10.43
N ASN A 391 4.12 24.80 -10.27
CA ASN A 391 4.04 24.15 -8.95
C ASN A 391 5.22 23.21 -8.65
N LEU A 392 6.09 22.91 -9.62
CA LEU A 392 7.24 22.02 -9.48
C LEU A 392 8.56 22.73 -9.84
N ALA A 393 9.64 22.25 -9.24
CA ALA A 393 10.97 22.61 -9.70
C ALA A 393 11.19 22.18 -11.17
N THR A 394 11.90 22.98 -11.97
CA THR A 394 12.04 22.81 -13.42
C THR A 394 12.51 21.40 -13.85
N TYR A 395 13.37 20.76 -13.07
CA TYR A 395 13.88 19.42 -13.36
C TYR A 395 12.86 18.30 -13.11
N LYS A 396 11.81 18.55 -12.30
CA LYS A 396 10.73 17.60 -11.97
C LYS A 396 9.57 17.64 -12.97
N ILE A 397 9.49 18.68 -13.82
CA ILE A 397 8.39 18.84 -14.78
C ILE A 397 8.39 17.68 -15.76
N PRO A 398 7.24 17.01 -15.96
CA PRO A 398 7.10 15.99 -17.00
C PRO A 398 7.54 16.54 -18.36
N ARG A 399 8.27 15.74 -19.11
CA ARG A 399 8.64 16.05 -20.49
C ARG A 399 7.69 15.43 -21.49
N ILE A 400 6.98 14.41 -21.04
CA ILE A 400 6.01 13.67 -21.81
C ILE A 400 4.75 13.50 -20.98
N ILE A 401 3.60 13.81 -21.55
CA ILE A 401 2.28 13.46 -21.01
C ILE A 401 1.59 12.55 -21.99
N GLU A 402 1.08 11.41 -21.52
CA GLU A 402 0.25 10.50 -22.30
C GLU A 402 -1.10 10.34 -21.59
N PHE A 403 -2.18 10.66 -22.32
CA PHE A 403 -3.52 10.41 -21.82
C PHE A 403 -3.91 8.96 -22.05
N VAL A 404 -4.40 8.29 -21.00
CA VAL A 404 -4.76 6.88 -21.00
C VAL A 404 -6.17 6.65 -20.50
N GLU A 405 -6.81 5.58 -20.97
CA GLU A 405 -8.15 5.18 -20.51
C GLU A 405 -8.13 4.45 -19.18
N SER A 406 -7.01 3.83 -18.83
CA SER A 406 -6.81 3.14 -17.55
C SER A 406 -5.33 3.03 -17.21
N LEU A 407 -5.03 2.87 -15.91
CA LEU A 407 -3.69 2.57 -15.41
C LEU A 407 -3.63 1.11 -14.95
N PRO A 408 -2.53 0.38 -15.22
CA PRO A 408 -2.36 -0.98 -14.72
C PRO A 408 -2.26 -0.97 -13.20
N LYS A 409 -3.08 -1.79 -12.55
CA LYS A 409 -3.17 -1.86 -11.09
C LYS A 409 -2.99 -3.27 -10.58
N THR A 410 -2.48 -3.36 -9.36
CA THR A 410 -2.55 -4.60 -8.57
C THR A 410 -3.99 -4.85 -8.13
N ILE A 411 -4.27 -6.05 -7.63
CA ILE A 411 -5.56 -6.38 -7.00
C ILE A 411 -5.90 -5.41 -5.85
N SER A 412 -4.89 -4.83 -5.20
CA SER A 412 -5.05 -3.83 -4.13
C SER A 412 -5.28 -2.40 -4.61
N GLY A 413 -5.35 -2.16 -5.93
CA GLY A 413 -5.52 -0.83 -6.51
C GLY A 413 -4.23 -0.04 -6.73
N LYS A 414 -3.06 -0.54 -6.30
CA LYS A 414 -1.77 0.15 -6.49
C LYS A 414 -1.33 0.11 -7.95
N ILE A 415 -0.84 1.24 -8.45
CA ILE A 415 -0.33 1.37 -9.81
C ILE A 415 0.90 0.47 -10.01
N ARG A 416 0.91 -0.31 -11.08
CA ARG A 416 2.01 -1.20 -11.48
C ARG A 416 3.00 -0.46 -12.39
N ARG A 417 3.81 0.44 -11.82
CA ARG A 417 4.78 1.24 -12.59
C ARG A 417 5.78 0.41 -13.36
N VAL A 418 6.10 -0.79 -12.90
CA VAL A 418 6.98 -1.73 -13.62
C VAL A 418 6.42 -2.07 -15.00
N GLU A 419 5.11 -2.24 -15.16
CA GLU A 419 4.47 -2.51 -16.46
C GLU A 419 4.51 -1.27 -17.36
N LEU A 420 4.24 -0.09 -16.79
CA LEU A 420 4.32 1.17 -17.52
C LEU A 420 5.74 1.43 -18.02
N ARG A 421 6.77 1.21 -17.17
CA ARG A 421 8.18 1.32 -17.58
C ARG A 421 8.55 0.35 -18.68
N ALA A 422 8.12 -0.91 -18.56
CA ALA A 422 8.39 -1.92 -19.58
C ALA A 422 7.73 -1.59 -20.93
N ALA A 423 6.46 -1.15 -20.89
CA ALA A 423 5.73 -0.71 -22.08
C ALA A 423 6.38 0.51 -22.72
N GLU A 424 6.85 1.46 -21.89
CA GLU A 424 7.54 2.67 -22.36
C GLU A 424 8.89 2.35 -22.98
N ALA A 425 9.71 1.52 -22.36
CA ALA A 425 11.00 1.10 -22.90
C ALA A 425 10.83 0.38 -24.25
N ASN A 426 9.82 -0.49 -24.38
CA ASN A 426 9.51 -1.19 -25.63
C ASN A 426 9.06 -0.23 -26.74
N SER A 427 8.20 0.74 -26.43
CA SER A 427 7.72 1.74 -27.40
C SER A 427 8.86 2.63 -27.89
N LYS A 428 9.68 3.15 -26.98
CA LYS A 428 10.83 4.00 -27.35
C LYS A 428 11.92 3.22 -28.10
N GLY A 429 12.15 1.95 -27.79
CA GLY A 429 13.04 1.07 -28.54
C GLY A 429 12.61 0.89 -30.02
N LYS A 430 11.30 0.98 -30.30
CA LYS A 430 10.72 0.93 -31.63
C LYS A 430 10.54 2.33 -32.28
N LYS A 431 10.89 3.42 -31.59
CA LYS A 431 10.66 4.82 -31.98
C LYS A 431 9.16 5.12 -32.24
N GLU A 432 8.26 4.45 -31.55
CA GLU A 432 6.82 4.68 -31.62
C GLU A 432 6.42 5.91 -30.80
N ILE A 433 5.61 6.80 -31.41
CA ILE A 433 4.88 7.86 -30.70
C ILE A 433 3.43 7.42 -30.63
N ARG A 434 2.85 7.39 -29.43
CA ARG A 434 1.47 6.97 -29.23
C ARG A 434 0.49 8.11 -29.55
N ALA A 435 -0.74 7.77 -29.92
CA ALA A 435 -1.73 8.74 -30.43
C ALA A 435 -2.03 9.90 -29.47
N ASN A 436 -2.04 9.63 -28.14
CA ASN A 436 -2.33 10.62 -27.09
C ASN A 436 -1.07 11.01 -26.28
N GLU A 437 0.09 10.90 -26.89
CA GLU A 437 1.38 11.28 -26.29
C GLU A 437 1.78 12.68 -26.74
N TYR A 438 2.02 13.56 -25.78
CA TYR A 438 2.35 14.96 -26.00
C TYR A 438 3.69 15.30 -25.34
N PHE A 439 4.46 16.14 -26.03
CA PHE A 439 5.81 16.51 -25.60
C PHE A 439 5.85 17.96 -25.17
N HIS A 440 6.56 18.22 -24.07
CA HIS A 440 6.79 19.58 -23.60
C HIS A 440 7.64 20.36 -24.62
N SER A 441 7.32 21.63 -24.88
CA SER A 441 8.01 22.48 -25.88
C SER A 441 9.52 22.62 -25.70
N LYS A 442 10.04 22.30 -24.52
CA LYS A 442 11.49 22.29 -24.20
C LYS A 442 12.09 20.89 -24.13
N TYR A 443 11.42 19.90 -24.74
CA TYR A 443 11.87 18.49 -24.78
C TYR A 443 12.84 18.23 -25.93
#